data_528283dd239e04dd9e850589248b0037
#
_entry.id   528283dd239e04dd9e850589248b0037
#
_cell.length_a   1.000
_cell.length_b   1.000
_cell.length_c   1.000
_cell.angle_alpha   90.00
_cell.angle_beta   90.00
_cell.angle_gamma   90.00
#
_symmetry.space_group_name_H-M   'P 1'
#
loop_
_entity.id
_entity.type
_entity.pdbx_description
1 polymer ?
#
loop_
_entity_poly.entity_id
_entity_poly.type
_entity_poly.pdbx_seq_one_letter_code
_entity_poly.pdbx_strand_id
1 'polypeptide(L)'
;MPVEVTRGDSPVVLGMPHTGTDMPVRIFDQLTPTGQTLGDTDWHIQRLYDGLLPGATVVRATFHRYVIDANRDPKGTSLYPGQNTTGLVPMTNFDGEALWYEPPDDVEIEARRRDYHVPYHEALSVELERIRALHGVAIIYDCH
;
A
#
# COMPACT_ATOMS: atom_id res chain seq x y z
N MET A 1 7.36 9.74 -7.11
CA MET A 1 6.90 9.86 -5.71
C MET A 1 6.15 8.58 -5.36
N PRO A 2 6.42 7.94 -4.22
CA PRO A 2 5.78 6.67 -3.86
C PRO A 2 4.32 6.83 -3.40
N VAL A 3 3.83 8.05 -3.28
CA VAL A 3 2.48 8.37 -2.83
C VAL A 3 1.90 9.53 -3.62
N GLU A 4 0.62 9.43 -3.92
CA GLU A 4 -0.20 10.51 -4.49
C GLU A 4 -1.27 10.93 -3.49
N VAL A 5 -1.48 12.25 -3.37
CA VAL A 5 -2.49 12.83 -2.49
C VAL A 5 -3.40 13.75 -3.31
N THR A 6 -4.69 13.49 -3.28
CA THR A 6 -5.72 14.39 -3.82
C THR A 6 -6.55 14.92 -2.65
N ARG A 7 -6.43 16.21 -2.38
CA ARG A 7 -7.08 16.83 -1.22
C ARG A 7 -8.54 17.16 -1.48
N GLY A 8 -9.36 16.80 -0.51
CA GLY A 8 -10.74 17.26 -0.35
C GLY A 8 -10.96 17.83 1.05
N ASP A 9 -12.14 18.32 1.33
CA ASP A 9 -12.47 18.98 2.59
C ASP A 9 -13.54 18.24 3.41
N SER A 10 -13.99 17.07 2.96
CA SER A 10 -14.89 16.23 3.75
C SER A 10 -14.17 15.56 4.92
N PRO A 11 -14.88 15.08 5.95
CA PRO A 11 -14.26 14.36 7.07
C PRO A 11 -13.64 13.02 6.68
N VAL A 12 -13.83 12.55 5.45
CA VAL A 12 -13.41 11.22 4.99
C VAL A 12 -12.07 11.30 4.25
N VAL A 13 -11.17 10.39 4.62
CA VAL A 13 -9.91 10.11 3.92
C VAL A 13 -9.96 8.69 3.39
N LEU A 14 -9.79 8.54 2.08
CA LEU A 14 -9.71 7.24 1.41
C LEU A 14 -8.24 6.82 1.29
N GLY A 15 -7.88 5.72 1.91
CA GLY A 15 -6.58 5.08 1.76
C GLY A 15 -6.62 4.02 0.66
N MET A 16 -5.66 4.04 -0.26
CA MET A 16 -5.54 3.06 -1.36
C MET A 16 -4.13 2.47 -1.36
N PRO A 17 -3.85 1.49 -0.49
CA PRO A 17 -2.51 0.96 -0.33
C PRO A 17 -2.06 0.00 -1.43
N HIS A 18 -2.98 -0.59 -2.21
CA HIS A 18 -2.69 -1.69 -3.12
C HIS A 18 -3.05 -1.44 -4.59
N THR A 19 -3.34 -0.21 -4.96
CA THR A 19 -3.70 0.15 -6.34
C THR A 19 -2.49 0.48 -7.22
N GLY A 20 -1.30 0.65 -6.61
CA GLY A 20 -0.08 1.00 -7.32
C GLY A 20 0.53 -0.17 -8.08
N THR A 21 1.17 0.12 -9.19
CA THR A 21 1.87 -0.85 -10.04
C THR A 21 3.32 -0.48 -10.29
N ASP A 22 3.76 0.67 -9.80
CA ASP A 22 5.15 1.12 -9.99
C ASP A 22 6.11 0.20 -9.23
N MET A 23 7.18 -0.20 -9.90
CA MET A 23 8.21 -1.03 -9.33
C MET A 23 9.55 -0.71 -9.98
N PRO A 24 10.63 -0.49 -9.19
CA PRO A 24 11.96 -0.36 -9.75
C PRO A 24 12.36 -1.61 -10.55
N VAL A 25 12.98 -1.40 -11.69
CA VAL A 25 13.41 -2.49 -12.59
C VAL A 25 14.24 -3.53 -11.85
N ARG A 26 15.16 -3.10 -10.98
CA ARG A 26 15.99 -3.99 -10.17
C ARG A 26 15.20 -4.92 -9.25
N ILE A 27 14.03 -4.50 -8.79
CA ILE A 27 13.13 -5.32 -7.97
C ILE A 27 12.30 -6.24 -8.87
N PHE A 28 11.78 -5.71 -9.97
CA PHE A 28 11.01 -6.47 -10.95
C PHE A 28 11.79 -7.67 -11.51
N ASP A 29 13.07 -7.47 -11.81
CA ASP A 29 13.94 -8.51 -12.35
C ASP A 29 14.24 -9.64 -11.35
N GLN A 30 14.02 -9.42 -10.05
CA GLN A 30 14.17 -10.45 -9.02
C GLN A 30 12.90 -11.30 -8.84
N LEU A 31 11.78 -10.88 -9.42
CA LEU A 31 10.53 -11.62 -9.37
C LEU A 31 10.56 -12.82 -10.31
N THR A 32 9.91 -13.90 -9.88
CA THR A 32 9.57 -15.02 -10.76
C THR A 32 8.58 -14.57 -11.84
N PRO A 33 8.38 -15.34 -12.93
CA PRO A 33 7.36 -15.02 -13.93
C PRO A 33 5.96 -14.82 -13.31
N THR A 34 5.61 -15.61 -12.30
CA THR A 34 4.38 -15.41 -11.53
C THR A 34 4.36 -14.05 -10.82
N GLY A 35 5.44 -13.68 -10.14
CA GLY A 35 5.55 -12.37 -9.49
C GLY A 35 5.46 -11.21 -10.47
N GLN A 36 6.03 -11.33 -11.65
CA GLN A 36 6.00 -10.30 -12.70
C GLN A 36 4.61 -10.04 -13.28
N THR A 37 3.63 -10.92 -13.05
CA THR A 37 2.24 -10.65 -13.44
C THR A 37 1.55 -9.62 -12.56
N LEU A 38 2.12 -9.30 -11.38
CA LEU A 38 1.55 -8.37 -10.40
C LEU A 38 0.10 -8.73 -10.03
N GLY A 39 -0.19 -10.03 -9.90
CA GLY A 39 -1.54 -10.58 -9.81
C GLY A 39 -2.35 -10.15 -8.59
N ASP A 40 -1.68 -9.76 -7.50
CA ASP A 40 -2.34 -9.32 -6.26
C ASP A 40 -2.59 -7.79 -6.22
N THR A 41 -2.56 -7.12 -7.37
CA THR A 41 -2.96 -5.71 -7.49
C THR A 41 -4.47 -5.58 -7.25
N ASP A 42 -4.86 -4.58 -6.48
CA ASP A 42 -6.27 -4.17 -6.37
C ASP A 42 -6.63 -3.34 -7.62
N TRP A 43 -6.91 -4.04 -8.72
CA TRP A 43 -7.13 -3.42 -10.03
C TRP A 43 -8.36 -2.50 -10.05
N HIS A 44 -8.16 -1.30 -10.57
CA HIS A 44 -9.22 -0.32 -10.82
C HIS A 44 -9.95 0.23 -9.59
N ILE A 45 -9.48 -0.05 -8.38
CA ILE A 45 -10.11 0.46 -7.15
C ILE A 45 -10.13 1.99 -7.14
N GLN A 46 -9.07 2.66 -7.57
CA GLN A 46 -9.04 4.13 -7.67
C GLN A 46 -10.13 4.67 -8.62
N ARG A 47 -10.51 3.91 -9.64
CA ARG A 47 -11.58 4.29 -10.58
C ARG A 47 -12.96 3.97 -10.02
N LEU A 48 -13.08 2.88 -9.27
CA LEU A 48 -14.34 2.47 -8.63
C LEU A 48 -14.81 3.50 -7.62
N TYR A 49 -13.86 4.06 -6.85
CA TYR A 49 -14.16 5.06 -5.82
C TYR A 49 -14.16 6.51 -6.35
N ASP A 50 -13.80 6.73 -7.61
CA ASP A 50 -13.77 8.07 -8.20
C ASP A 50 -15.18 8.69 -8.22
N GLY A 51 -15.32 9.85 -7.60
CA GLY A 51 -16.60 10.56 -7.49
C GLY A 51 -17.64 9.91 -6.57
N LEU A 52 -17.35 8.74 -5.95
CA LEU A 52 -18.31 8.06 -5.07
C LEU A 52 -18.53 8.82 -3.76
N LEU A 53 -17.48 9.41 -3.22
CA LEU A 53 -17.50 10.27 -2.02
C LEU A 53 -16.94 11.65 -2.39
N PRO A 54 -17.77 12.56 -2.92
CA PRO A 54 -17.33 13.90 -3.28
C PRO A 54 -16.71 14.64 -2.11
N GLY A 55 -15.57 15.25 -2.32
CA GLY A 55 -14.84 15.98 -1.29
C GLY A 55 -13.96 15.11 -0.37
N ALA A 56 -13.95 13.78 -0.52
CA ALA A 56 -13.00 12.95 0.22
C ALA A 56 -11.55 13.23 -0.20
N THR A 57 -10.64 13.22 0.78
CA THR A 57 -9.21 13.20 0.50
C THR A 57 -8.80 11.79 0.10
N VAL A 58 -7.97 11.65 -0.93
CA VAL A 58 -7.45 10.35 -1.37
C VAL A 58 -5.95 10.31 -1.15
N VAL A 59 -5.47 9.28 -0.47
CA VAL A 59 -4.03 8.96 -0.32
C VAL A 59 -3.79 7.60 -0.95
N ARG A 60 -2.99 7.57 -2.02
CA ARG A 60 -2.78 6.38 -2.85
C ARG A 60 -1.31 6.03 -2.93
N ALA A 61 -0.95 4.77 -2.65
CA ALA A 61 0.36 4.24 -2.96
C ALA A 61 0.49 4.09 -4.49
N THR A 62 1.60 4.56 -5.06
CA THR A 62 1.89 4.35 -6.50
C THR A 62 2.67 3.07 -6.74
N PHE A 63 3.41 2.60 -5.74
CA PHE A 63 4.21 1.38 -5.81
C PHE A 63 3.35 0.12 -5.61
N HIS A 64 3.81 -0.96 -6.24
CA HIS A 64 3.14 -2.26 -6.11
C HIS A 64 3.41 -2.89 -4.73
N ARG A 65 2.43 -3.61 -4.19
CA ARG A 65 2.52 -4.27 -2.87
C ARG A 65 3.66 -5.30 -2.74
N TYR A 66 4.20 -5.81 -3.86
CA TYR A 66 5.37 -6.69 -3.82
C TYR A 66 6.69 -5.94 -3.56
N VAL A 67 6.75 -4.63 -3.80
CA VAL A 67 7.87 -3.82 -3.33
C VAL A 67 7.90 -3.84 -1.81
N ILE A 68 6.81 -3.46 -1.20
CA ILE A 68 6.50 -3.57 0.23
C ILE A 68 5.00 -3.36 0.41
N ASP A 69 4.37 -4.11 1.31
CA ASP A 69 2.93 -3.96 1.54
C ASP A 69 2.65 -2.80 2.50
N ALA A 70 2.10 -1.71 1.94
CA ALA A 70 1.76 -0.51 2.71
C ALA A 70 0.68 -0.75 3.78
N ASN A 71 -0.07 -1.85 3.69
CA ASN A 71 -1.12 -2.23 4.64
C ASN A 71 -0.67 -3.34 5.60
N ARG A 72 0.62 -3.41 5.91
CA ARG A 72 1.18 -4.34 6.89
C ARG A 72 1.96 -3.59 7.96
N ASP A 73 1.89 -4.11 9.19
CA ASP A 73 2.68 -3.59 10.31
C ASP A 73 4.17 -3.91 10.07
N PRO A 74 5.06 -2.91 10.07
CA PRO A 74 6.50 -3.13 9.98
C PRO A 74 7.06 -4.04 11.08
N LYS A 75 6.36 -4.16 12.22
CA LYS A 75 6.74 -5.04 13.33
C LYS A 75 6.30 -6.49 13.13
N GLY A 76 5.64 -6.81 12.03
CA GLY A 76 5.22 -8.16 11.69
C GLY A 76 4.03 -8.69 12.50
N THR A 77 3.29 -7.83 13.22
CA THR A 77 2.10 -8.23 13.96
C THR A 77 0.98 -8.58 12.98
N SER A 78 0.53 -9.84 13.01
CA SER A 78 -0.60 -10.27 12.20
C SER A 78 -1.90 -9.86 12.89
N LEU A 79 -2.81 -9.20 12.13
CA LEU A 79 -4.17 -8.90 12.59
C LEU A 79 -5.03 -10.16 12.68
N TYR A 80 -4.65 -11.23 11.98
CA TYR A 80 -5.41 -12.48 11.88
C TYR A 80 -4.48 -13.68 12.10
N PRO A 81 -4.08 -13.99 13.36
CA PRO A 81 -3.25 -15.15 13.68
C PRO A 81 -3.86 -16.43 13.15
N GLY A 82 -3.06 -17.26 12.43
CA GLY A 82 -3.49 -18.54 11.88
C GLY A 82 -4.13 -18.48 10.48
N GLN A 83 -4.30 -17.30 9.89
CA GLN A 83 -4.66 -17.15 8.47
C GLN A 83 -3.41 -16.93 7.60
N ASN A 84 -3.51 -17.24 6.29
CA ASN A 84 -2.47 -16.93 5.30
C ASN A 84 -2.36 -15.40 5.16
N THR A 85 -1.54 -14.78 6.00
CA THR A 85 -1.21 -13.36 5.89
C THR A 85 0.16 -13.21 5.25
N THR A 86 0.24 -12.35 4.26
CA THR A 86 1.52 -11.95 3.67
C THR A 86 2.33 -11.14 4.68
N GLY A 87 3.65 -11.32 4.70
CA GLY A 87 4.55 -10.46 5.48
C GLY A 87 4.65 -9.06 4.89
N LEU A 88 5.49 -8.22 5.50
CA LEU A 88 5.72 -6.84 5.06
C LEU A 88 6.17 -6.78 3.58
N VAL A 89 7.08 -7.66 3.17
CA VAL A 89 7.33 -7.98 1.75
C VAL A 89 6.77 -9.37 1.49
N PRO A 90 5.75 -9.52 0.64
CA PRO A 90 5.16 -10.82 0.35
C PRO A 90 6.19 -11.77 -0.27
N MET A 91 6.25 -13.01 0.20
CA MET A 91 7.12 -14.06 -0.35
C MET A 91 6.39 -14.95 -1.34
N THR A 92 5.08 -15.05 -1.17
CA THR A 92 4.16 -15.78 -2.06
C THR A 92 2.99 -14.89 -2.46
N ASN A 93 2.35 -15.20 -3.58
CA ASN A 93 1.04 -14.64 -3.90
C ASN A 93 -0.06 -15.32 -3.06
N PHE A 94 -1.31 -14.90 -3.24
CA PHE A 94 -2.44 -15.49 -2.50
C PHE A 94 -2.71 -16.95 -2.86
N ASP A 95 -2.24 -17.43 -4.00
CA ASP A 95 -2.31 -18.84 -4.42
C ASP A 95 -1.15 -19.68 -3.85
N GLY A 96 -0.25 -19.09 -3.08
CA GLY A 96 0.88 -19.76 -2.47
C GLY A 96 2.09 -19.96 -3.38
N GLU A 97 2.09 -19.33 -4.56
CA GLU A 97 3.19 -19.43 -5.52
C GLU A 97 4.32 -18.47 -5.15
N ALA A 98 5.57 -18.93 -5.31
CA ALA A 98 6.75 -18.13 -5.01
C ALA A 98 6.87 -16.88 -5.90
N LEU A 99 7.08 -15.73 -5.28
CA LEU A 99 7.22 -14.45 -5.98
C LEU A 99 8.67 -14.11 -6.35
N TRP A 100 9.64 -14.66 -5.64
CA TRP A 100 11.05 -14.27 -5.74
C TRP A 100 11.92 -15.47 -6.11
N TYR A 101 12.92 -15.26 -6.97
CA TYR A 101 14.02 -16.20 -7.14
C TYR A 101 14.88 -16.23 -5.88
N GLU A 102 15.23 -15.06 -5.37
CA GLU A 102 15.88 -14.87 -4.07
C GLU A 102 15.08 -13.83 -3.28
N PRO A 103 14.47 -14.22 -2.14
CA PRO A 103 13.76 -13.26 -1.29
C PRO A 103 14.69 -12.14 -0.83
N PRO A 104 14.18 -10.88 -0.70
CA PRO A 104 14.96 -9.79 -0.15
C PRO A 104 15.38 -10.09 1.29
N ASP A 105 16.58 -9.69 1.65
CA ASP A 105 17.07 -9.76 3.02
C ASP A 105 16.55 -8.61 3.89
N ASP A 106 16.85 -8.64 5.18
CA ASP A 106 16.37 -7.63 6.14
C ASP A 106 16.87 -6.22 5.82
N VAL A 107 18.07 -6.09 5.25
CA VAL A 107 18.66 -4.79 4.85
C VAL A 107 17.88 -4.20 3.68
N GLU A 108 17.55 -5.00 2.69
CA GLU A 108 16.75 -4.59 1.54
C GLU A 108 15.30 -4.25 1.97
N ILE A 109 14.71 -5.06 2.85
CA ILE A 109 13.36 -4.81 3.38
C ILE A 109 13.31 -3.48 4.14
N GLU A 110 14.32 -3.19 4.97
CA GLU A 110 14.38 -1.91 5.70
C GLU A 110 14.57 -0.71 4.76
N ALA A 111 15.36 -0.86 3.69
CA ALA A 111 15.49 0.18 2.67
C ALA A 111 14.13 0.45 1.98
N ARG A 112 13.39 -0.59 1.62
CA ARG A 112 12.04 -0.45 1.04
C ARG A 112 11.06 0.16 2.02
N ARG A 113 11.14 -0.20 3.30
CA ARG A 113 10.31 0.41 4.34
C ARG A 113 10.53 1.92 4.40
N ARG A 114 11.77 2.36 4.46
CA ARG A 114 12.14 3.78 4.52
C ARG A 114 11.72 4.54 3.26
N ASP A 115 11.88 3.93 2.09
CA ASP A 115 11.72 4.64 0.81
C ASP A 115 10.28 4.62 0.27
N TYR A 116 9.42 3.69 0.74
CA TYR A 116 8.05 3.50 0.25
C TYR A 116 6.99 3.48 1.35
N HIS A 117 7.16 2.61 2.36
CA HIS A 117 6.16 2.43 3.42
C HIS A 117 6.03 3.67 4.30
N VAL A 118 7.16 4.20 4.77
CA VAL A 118 7.18 5.41 5.62
C VAL A 118 6.54 6.60 4.91
N PRO A 119 6.92 6.97 3.66
CA PRO A 119 6.30 8.09 2.97
C PRO A 119 4.78 7.97 2.78
N TYR A 120 4.27 6.76 2.54
CA TYR A 120 2.83 6.53 2.43
C TYR A 120 2.12 6.82 3.75
N HIS A 121 2.63 6.29 4.86
CA HIS A 121 2.03 6.50 6.19
C HIS A 121 2.20 7.92 6.71
N GLU A 122 3.29 8.60 6.40
CA GLU A 122 3.46 10.02 6.70
C GLU A 122 2.44 10.88 5.97
N ALA A 123 2.24 10.65 4.67
CA ALA A 123 1.23 11.36 3.89
C ALA A 123 -0.18 11.12 4.45
N LEU A 124 -0.51 9.87 4.77
CA LEU A 124 -1.79 9.51 5.37
C LEU A 124 -2.00 10.21 6.72
N SER A 125 -0.99 10.21 7.58
CA SER A 125 -1.02 10.87 8.89
C SER A 125 -1.23 12.38 8.76
N VAL A 126 -0.50 13.03 7.87
CA VAL A 126 -0.63 14.48 7.61
C VAL A 126 -2.05 14.85 7.18
N GLU A 127 -2.64 14.07 6.28
CA GLU A 127 -3.99 14.35 5.79
C GLU A 127 -5.07 14.06 6.86
N LEU A 128 -4.90 13.01 7.66
CA LEU A 128 -5.81 12.72 8.78
C LEU A 128 -5.76 13.84 9.82
N GLU A 129 -4.59 14.37 10.16
CA GLU A 129 -4.42 15.49 11.08
C GLU A 129 -5.05 16.77 10.52
N ARG A 130 -4.85 17.06 9.23
CA ARG A 130 -5.45 18.21 8.55
C ARG A 130 -6.99 18.16 8.61
N ILE A 131 -7.57 17.01 8.26
CA ILE A 131 -9.02 16.82 8.27
C ILE A 131 -9.59 16.87 9.68
N ARG A 132 -8.89 16.29 10.66
CA ARG A 132 -9.28 16.37 12.06
C ARG A 132 -9.27 17.82 12.56
N ALA A 133 -8.29 18.63 12.18
CA ALA A 133 -8.24 20.04 12.53
C ALA A 133 -9.43 20.84 11.95
N LEU A 134 -9.91 20.48 10.75
CA LEU A 134 -11.05 21.13 10.11
C LEU A 134 -12.40 20.73 10.74
N HIS A 135 -12.56 19.47 11.12
CA HIS A 135 -13.87 18.89 11.49
C HIS A 135 -13.98 18.37 12.92
N GLY A 136 -12.87 18.36 13.68
CA GLY A 136 -12.80 17.70 15.00
C GLY A 136 -12.74 16.19 14.94
N VAL A 137 -12.96 15.58 13.76
CA VAL A 137 -12.89 14.16 13.49
C VAL A 137 -12.32 13.93 12.10
N ALA A 138 -11.66 12.80 11.91
CA ALA A 138 -11.27 12.28 10.60
C ALA A 138 -11.64 10.80 10.52
N ILE A 139 -12.25 10.41 9.41
CA ILE A 139 -12.67 9.02 9.15
C ILE A 139 -11.79 8.48 8.04
N ILE A 140 -11.03 7.44 8.35
CA ILE A 140 -10.28 6.71 7.33
C ILE A 140 -11.10 5.53 6.82
N TYR A 141 -11.11 5.35 5.50
CA TYR A 141 -11.67 4.20 4.84
C TYR A 141 -10.62 3.61 3.90
N ASP A 142 -10.18 2.39 4.16
CA ASP A 142 -9.26 1.66 3.29
C ASP A 142 -10.02 1.01 2.15
N CYS A 143 -9.63 1.36 0.93
CA CYS A 143 -10.27 0.90 -0.30
C CYS A 143 -9.48 -0.28 -0.88
N HIS A 144 -10.16 -1.39 -1.02
CA HIS A 144 -9.64 -2.62 -1.60
C HIS A 144 -10.56 -3.17 -2.67
#